data_f61cc267dc3ced61260fde6a4229ae04
#
_entry.id   f61cc267dc3ced61260fde6a4229ae04
#
_cell.length_a   1.000
_cell.length_b   1.000
_cell.length_c   1.000
_cell.angle_alpha   90.00
_cell.angle_beta   90.00
_cell.angle_gamma   90.00
#
_symmetry.space_group_name_H-M   'P 1'
#
loop_
_entity.id
_entity.type
_entity.pdbx_description
1 polymer ?
#
loop_
_entity_poly.entity_id
_entity_poly.type
_entity_poly.pdbx_seq_one_letter_code
_entity_poly.pdbx_strand_id
1 'polypeptide(L)' 'MGGISNMCIIASIPKNTGTITKNTLETMCNNNSHGFGIAWIDENNKIQISKSMDQKQFVKKCLKVQNDYGKKSDILIHAR' A
#
# COMPACT_ATOMS: atom_id res chain seq x y z
N MET A 1 28.09 -4.56 2.91
CA MET A 1 27.61 -3.95 3.01
C MET A 1 26.53 -3.76 3.39
N GLY A 2 26.09 -4.17 3.57
CA GLY A 2 24.91 -4.26 4.15
C GLY A 2 24.32 -3.07 4.65
N GLY A 3 24.16 -2.68 5.41
CA GLY A 3 23.73 -1.49 6.03
C GLY A 3 22.60 -0.75 5.42
N ILE A 4 21.93 -1.29 4.47
CA ILE A 4 20.90 -0.52 3.81
C ILE A 4 19.56 -0.95 4.25
N SER A 5 19.38 -0.99 5.52
CA SER A 5 18.14 -1.45 6.08
C SER A 5 17.05 -0.37 6.09
N ASN A 6 17.39 0.86 5.73
CA ASN A 6 16.43 1.97 5.86
C ASN A 6 15.69 2.30 4.57
N MET A 7 15.74 1.43 3.61
CA MET A 7 15.08 1.69 2.35
C MET A 7 13.57 1.60 2.50
N CYS A 8 12.89 2.59 1.98
CA CYS A 8 11.45 2.57 1.88
C CYS A 8 11.04 1.94 0.54
N ILE A 9 9.95 1.23 0.53
CA ILE A 9 9.35 0.72 -0.68
C ILE A 9 8.09 1.52 -0.95
N ILE A 10 7.97 2.04 -2.17
CA ILE A 10 6.77 2.74 -2.61
C ILE A 10 6.28 2.04 -3.86
N ALA A 11 5.03 1.60 -3.83
CA ALA A 11 4.37 1.02 -5.00
C ALA A 11 3.30 1.97 -5.48
N SER A 12 3.37 2.33 -6.75
CA SER A 12 2.39 3.19 -7.39
C SER A 12 1.58 2.34 -8.36
N ILE A 13 0.26 2.34 -8.18
CA ILE A 13 -0.65 1.57 -9.01
C ILE A 13 -1.58 2.55 -9.71
N PRO A 14 -1.32 2.85 -11.00
CA PRO A 14 -2.23 3.73 -11.73
C PRO A 14 -3.62 3.12 -11.81
N LYS A 15 -4.62 3.97 -11.86
CA LYS A 15 -6.01 3.50 -11.86
C LYS A 15 -6.25 2.52 -13.00
N ASN A 16 -7.02 1.49 -12.71
CA ASN A 16 -7.47 0.49 -13.68
C ASN A 16 -6.33 -0.28 -14.37
N THR A 17 -5.18 -0.43 -13.71
CA THR A 17 -4.04 -1.15 -14.30
C THR A 17 -3.77 -2.50 -13.64
N GLY A 18 -4.48 -2.83 -12.56
CA GLY A 18 -4.31 -4.09 -11.86
C GLY A 18 -4.19 -3.90 -10.36
N THR A 19 -3.81 -4.97 -9.68
CA THR A 19 -3.70 -4.97 -8.22
C THR A 19 -2.42 -5.67 -7.80
N ILE A 20 -1.95 -5.33 -6.60
CA ILE A 20 -0.86 -6.05 -5.96
C ILE A 20 -1.47 -7.17 -5.13
N THR A 21 -0.91 -8.37 -5.26
CA THR A 21 -1.43 -9.55 -4.56
C THR A 21 -1.10 -9.50 -3.08
N LYS A 22 -1.84 -10.30 -2.30
CA LYS A 22 -1.59 -10.44 -0.88
C LYS A 22 -0.15 -10.86 -0.60
N ASN A 23 0.38 -11.83 -1.35
CA ASN A 23 1.74 -12.31 -1.16
C ASN A 23 2.77 -11.20 -1.38
N THR A 24 2.59 -10.39 -2.39
CA THR A 24 3.50 -9.27 -2.68
C THR A 24 3.43 -8.23 -1.57
N LEU A 25 2.22 -7.92 -1.10
CA LEU A 25 2.03 -6.99 0.01
C LEU A 25 2.72 -7.50 1.28
N GLU A 26 2.56 -8.77 1.58
CA GLU A 26 3.20 -9.38 2.75
C GLU A 26 4.72 -9.31 2.64
N THR A 27 5.26 -9.57 1.46
CA THR A 27 6.70 -9.48 1.24
C THR A 27 7.22 -8.06 1.45
N MET A 28 6.49 -7.06 0.94
CA MET A 28 6.83 -5.66 1.17
C MET A 28 6.89 -5.35 2.67
N CYS A 29 5.88 -5.77 3.40
CA CYS A 29 5.80 -5.52 4.84
C CYS A 29 6.86 -6.26 5.63
N ASN A 30 7.14 -7.51 5.26
CA ASN A 30 8.15 -8.31 5.95
C ASN A 30 9.55 -7.70 5.85
N ASN A 31 9.85 -7.08 4.72
CA ASN A 31 11.15 -6.48 4.48
C ASN A 31 11.25 -5.05 5.00
N ASN A 32 10.12 -4.43 5.35
CA ASN A 32 10.05 -3.04 5.77
C ASN A 32 8.96 -2.91 6.82
N SER A 33 9.31 -3.18 8.07
CA SER A 33 8.31 -3.36 9.12
C SER A 33 8.17 -2.18 10.07
N HIS A 34 8.71 -1.01 9.74
CA HIS A 34 8.67 0.15 10.63
C HIS A 34 7.41 0.99 10.50
N GLY A 35 6.56 0.69 9.54
CA GLY A 35 5.32 1.42 9.36
C GLY A 35 4.81 1.30 7.93
N PHE A 36 3.51 1.41 7.77
CA PHE A 36 2.86 1.20 6.49
C PHE A 36 1.86 2.31 6.20
N GLY A 37 1.65 2.60 4.93
CA GLY A 37 0.66 3.57 4.52
C GLY A 37 0.09 3.26 3.16
N ILE A 38 -1.16 3.64 2.94
CA ILE A 38 -1.82 3.55 1.66
C ILE A 38 -2.62 4.84 1.43
N ALA A 39 -2.56 5.34 0.20
CA ALA A 39 -3.29 6.54 -0.18
C ALA A 39 -4.08 6.28 -1.46
N TRP A 40 -5.25 6.86 -1.54
CA TRP A 40 -6.12 6.75 -2.72
C TRP A 40 -7.03 7.96 -2.79
N ILE A 41 -7.77 8.10 -3.88
CA ILE A 41 -8.75 9.16 -4.07
C ILE A 41 -10.14 8.54 -3.99
N ASP A 42 -10.99 9.07 -3.11
CA ASP A 42 -12.32 8.50 -2.90
C ASP A 42 -13.35 9.03 -3.91
N GLU A 43 -14.59 8.59 -3.76
CA GLU A 43 -15.70 8.96 -4.65
C GLU A 43 -16.05 10.45 -4.59
N ASN A 44 -15.61 11.14 -3.56
CA ASN A 44 -15.81 12.58 -3.41
C ASN A 44 -14.60 13.39 -3.94
N ASN A 45 -13.71 12.71 -4.64
CA ASN A 45 -12.50 13.30 -5.21
C ASN A 45 -11.55 13.86 -4.12
N LYS A 46 -11.54 13.23 -2.96
CA LYS A 46 -10.66 13.61 -1.85
C LYS A 46 -9.60 12.56 -1.63
N ILE A 47 -8.41 13.00 -1.26
CA ILE A 47 -7.31 12.09 -0.96
C ILE A 47 -7.54 11.49 0.42
N GLN A 48 -7.51 10.16 0.47
CA GLN A 48 -7.58 9.40 1.71
C GLN A 48 -6.23 8.76 1.98
N ILE A 49 -5.82 8.76 3.24
CA ILE A 49 -4.57 8.15 3.67
C ILE A 49 -4.86 7.30 4.89
N SER A 50 -4.40 6.06 4.87
CA SER A 50 -4.51 5.17 6.02
C SER A 50 -3.12 4.67 6.38
N LYS A 51 -2.74 4.83 7.64
CA LYS A 51 -1.45 4.38 8.16
C LYS A 51 -1.67 3.30 9.21
N SER A 52 -0.73 2.38 9.31
CA SER A 52 -0.82 1.30 10.27
C SER A 52 0.56 0.81 10.66
N MET A 53 0.68 0.30 11.88
CA MET A 53 1.85 -0.43 12.35
C MET A 53 1.58 -1.93 12.36
N ASP A 54 0.34 -2.36 12.13
CA ASP A 54 -0.06 -3.76 12.14
C ASP A 54 -0.10 -4.29 10.73
N GLN A 55 0.80 -5.23 10.44
CA GLN A 55 0.94 -5.78 9.08
C GLN A 55 -0.33 -6.46 8.58
N LYS A 56 -0.97 -7.27 9.42
CA LYS A 56 -2.15 -8.01 8.99
C LYS A 56 -3.30 -7.07 8.63
N GLN A 57 -3.52 -6.08 9.47
CA GLN A 57 -4.58 -5.09 9.21
C GLN A 57 -4.24 -4.25 7.98
N PHE A 58 -2.98 -3.89 7.81
CA PHE A 58 -2.57 -3.11 6.66
C PHE A 58 -2.77 -3.87 5.36
N VAL A 59 -2.38 -5.13 5.31
CA VAL A 59 -2.58 -5.96 4.12
C VAL A 59 -4.06 -6.09 3.78
N LYS A 60 -4.91 -6.31 4.79
CA LYS A 60 -6.36 -6.34 4.60
C LYS A 60 -6.87 -5.02 4.02
N LYS A 61 -6.39 -3.92 4.56
CA LYS A 61 -6.80 -2.58 4.10
C LYS A 61 -6.40 -2.36 2.65
N CYS A 62 -5.18 -2.75 2.29
CA CYS A 62 -4.71 -2.61 0.91
C CYS A 62 -5.56 -3.42 -0.06
N LEU A 63 -5.90 -4.65 0.30
CA LEU A 63 -6.74 -5.48 -0.56
C LEU A 63 -8.13 -4.88 -0.72
N LYS A 64 -8.69 -4.36 0.36
CA LYS A 64 -10.01 -3.73 0.32
C LYS A 64 -10.00 -2.45 -0.53
N VAL A 65 -9.02 -1.59 -0.32
CA VAL A 65 -8.91 -0.34 -1.09
C VAL A 65 -8.74 -0.63 -2.58
N GLN A 66 -7.89 -1.59 -2.92
CA GLN A 66 -7.72 -1.97 -4.32
C GLN A 66 -9.02 -2.49 -4.92
N ASN A 67 -9.77 -3.29 -4.17
CA ASN A 67 -11.03 -3.82 -4.63
C ASN A 67 -12.07 -2.71 -4.86
N ASP A 68 -12.14 -1.77 -3.92
CA ASP A 68 -13.16 -0.72 -3.94
C ASP A 68 -12.81 0.43 -4.89
N TYR A 69 -11.54 0.76 -5.02
CA TYR A 69 -11.10 1.98 -5.70
C TYR A 69 -10.11 1.76 -6.84
N GLY A 70 -9.57 0.57 -7.00
CA GLY A 70 -8.49 0.32 -7.97
C GLY A 70 -8.83 0.68 -9.41
N LYS A 71 -10.09 0.62 -9.79
CA LYS A 71 -10.54 0.98 -11.14
C LYS A 71 -10.80 2.47 -11.29
N LYS A 72 -10.93 3.19 -10.19
CA LYS A 72 -11.35 4.59 -10.16
C LYS A 72 -10.25 5.55 -9.74
N SER A 73 -9.19 5.05 -9.14
CA SER A 73 -8.18 5.89 -8.51
C SER A 73 -6.80 5.29 -8.65
N ASP A 74 -5.81 6.15 -8.76
CA ASP A 74 -4.43 5.76 -8.50
C ASP A 74 -4.30 5.40 -7.03
N ILE A 75 -3.44 4.44 -6.72
CA ILE A 75 -3.20 4.00 -5.35
C ILE A 75 -1.71 4.03 -5.09
N LEU A 76 -1.31 4.57 -3.96
CA LEU A 76 0.08 4.55 -3.50
C LEU A 76 0.15 3.70 -2.24
N ILE A 77 1.09 2.77 -2.21
CA ILE A 77 1.35 1.92 -1.04
C ILE A 77 2.79 2.12 -0.62
N HIS A 78 3.00 2.29 0.67
CA HIS A 78 4.31 2.59 1.23
C HIS A 78 4.59 1.67 2.41
N ALA A 79 5.79 1.09 2.44
CA ALA A 79 6.29 0.32 3.57
C ALA A 79 7.70 0.80 3.90
N ARG A 80 7.93 1.03 5.18
CA ARG A 80 9.21 1.55 5.64
C ARG A 80 9.89 0.61 6.63
#